data_9891217bbb3f7a16f71c59f73cd334fc
#
_entry.id   9891217bbb3f7a16f71c59f73cd334fc
#
_cell.length_a   1.000
_cell.length_b   1.000
_cell.length_c   1.000
_cell.angle_alpha   90.00
_cell.angle_beta   90.00
_cell.angle_gamma   90.00
#
_symmetry.space_group_name_H-M   'P 1'
#
loop_
_entity.id
_entity.type
_entity.pdbx_description
1 polymer ?
#
loop_
_entity_poly.entity_id
_entity_poly.type
_entity_poly.pdbx_seq_one_letter_code
_entity_poly.pdbx_strand_id
1 'polypeptide(L)'
;MKEIALLGTTNHVFGDVLGALLASGLSVNALVDTPEKVMLDDVRLTVQHLPVEDSERVREMLEGYHDAVLTYNDDLQDVYTNDLTHKYFTDTVNAARRAGVARVIVVGSPESEAFFAGHLRRFDDIDWVFISTEGDYPGRTADEVVTPSFHKEVFSER
;
A
#
# COMPACT_ATOMS: atom_id res chain seq x y z
N MET A 1 12.35 -11.67 11.65
CA MET A 1 12.00 -11.24 10.28
C MET A 1 10.83 -10.28 10.35
N LYS A 2 10.95 -9.14 9.69
CA LYS A 2 9.87 -8.15 9.69
C LYS A 2 8.74 -8.61 8.78
N GLU A 3 7.51 -8.48 9.27
CA GLU A 3 6.31 -8.77 8.49
C GLU A 3 5.58 -7.47 8.19
N ILE A 4 5.12 -7.33 6.95
CA ILE A 4 4.36 -6.14 6.51
C ILE A 4 3.06 -6.55 5.86
N ALA A 5 2.11 -5.64 5.84
CA ALA A 5 0.87 -5.80 5.09
C ALA A 5 1.00 -5.06 3.75
N LEU A 6 0.65 -5.74 2.67
CA LEU A 6 0.62 -5.15 1.32
C LEU A 6 -0.81 -5.24 0.80
N LEU A 7 -1.44 -4.09 0.58
CA LEU A 7 -2.84 -4.02 0.20
C LEU A 7 -2.98 -3.41 -1.19
N GLY A 8 -3.94 -3.90 -1.95
CA GLY A 8 -4.25 -3.25 -3.20
C GLY A 8 -4.92 -4.14 -4.23
N THR A 9 -4.96 -3.61 -5.43
CA THR A 9 -5.51 -4.27 -6.60
C THR A 9 -4.43 -5.12 -7.26
N THR A 10 -4.77 -6.36 -7.64
CA THR A 10 -3.83 -7.26 -8.31
C THR A 10 -3.57 -6.77 -9.73
N ASN A 11 -2.44 -6.09 -9.92
CA ASN A 11 -1.96 -5.59 -11.20
C ASN A 11 -0.44 -5.66 -11.24
N HIS A 12 0.17 -5.11 -12.30
CA HIS A 12 1.64 -5.18 -12.44
C HIS A 12 2.37 -4.37 -11.36
N VAL A 13 1.80 -3.25 -10.91
CA VAL A 13 2.42 -2.45 -9.84
C VAL A 13 2.47 -3.27 -8.55
N PHE A 14 1.35 -3.90 -8.19
CA PHE A 14 1.31 -4.78 -7.03
C PHE A 14 2.36 -5.89 -7.13
N GLY A 15 2.41 -6.57 -8.29
CA GLY A 15 3.35 -7.66 -8.50
C GLY A 15 4.80 -7.23 -8.38
N ASP A 16 5.15 -6.08 -8.95
CA ASP A 16 6.51 -5.54 -8.89
C ASP A 16 6.91 -5.19 -7.46
N VAL A 17 6.00 -4.55 -6.72
CA VAL A 17 6.25 -4.19 -5.32
C VAL A 17 6.38 -5.45 -4.47
N LEU A 18 5.49 -6.43 -4.63
CA LEU A 18 5.55 -7.69 -3.90
C LEU A 18 6.88 -8.39 -4.12
N GLY A 19 7.33 -8.49 -5.36
CA GLY A 19 8.60 -9.12 -5.70
C GLY A 19 9.78 -8.44 -5.01
N ALA A 20 9.81 -7.11 -5.01
CA ALA A 20 10.88 -6.34 -4.37
C ALA A 20 10.89 -6.52 -2.85
N LEU A 21 9.71 -6.55 -2.22
CA LEU A 21 9.61 -6.76 -0.78
C LEU A 21 10.13 -8.13 -0.38
N LEU A 22 9.73 -9.17 -1.10
CA LEU A 22 10.21 -10.53 -0.83
C LEU A 22 11.71 -10.64 -1.07
N ALA A 23 12.22 -10.03 -2.14
CA ALA A 23 13.65 -10.03 -2.44
C ALA A 23 14.48 -9.33 -1.35
N SER A 24 13.86 -8.43 -0.60
CA SER A 24 14.51 -7.73 0.53
C SER A 24 14.46 -8.51 1.84
N GLY A 25 13.97 -9.74 1.82
CA GLY A 25 13.95 -10.61 2.99
C GLY A 25 12.74 -10.41 3.92
N LEU A 26 11.72 -9.70 3.45
CA LEU A 26 10.53 -9.42 4.25
C LEU A 26 9.50 -10.55 4.14
N SER A 27 8.72 -10.73 5.21
CA SER A 27 7.50 -11.53 5.15
C SER A 27 6.34 -10.61 4.80
N VAL A 28 5.48 -11.05 3.90
CA VAL A 28 4.39 -10.22 3.37
C VAL A 28 3.05 -10.91 3.58
N ASN A 29 2.10 -10.19 4.16
CA ASN A 29 0.69 -10.56 4.14
C ASN A 29 0.00 -9.68 3.09
N ALA A 30 -0.32 -10.27 1.96
CA ALA A 30 -0.93 -9.57 0.83
C ALA A 30 -2.46 -9.63 0.97
N LEU A 31 -3.07 -8.46 1.05
CA LEU A 31 -4.53 -8.30 1.14
C LEU A 31 -5.00 -7.69 -0.18
N VAL A 32 -5.66 -8.49 -1.01
CA VAL A 32 -5.92 -8.13 -2.41
C VAL A 32 -7.37 -8.33 -2.80
N ASP A 33 -7.77 -7.66 -3.87
CA ASP A 33 -9.12 -7.77 -4.43
C ASP A 33 -9.39 -9.17 -5.02
N THR A 34 -8.39 -9.79 -5.64
CA THR A 34 -8.53 -11.07 -6.34
C THR A 34 -7.36 -11.99 -5.98
N PRO A 35 -7.42 -12.68 -4.81
CA PRO A 35 -6.30 -13.50 -4.34
C PRO A 35 -5.82 -14.56 -5.31
N GLU A 36 -6.73 -15.14 -6.09
CA GLU A 36 -6.41 -16.19 -7.07
C GLU A 36 -5.54 -15.69 -8.23
N LYS A 37 -5.41 -14.38 -8.41
CA LYS A 37 -4.50 -13.81 -9.42
C LYS A 37 -3.07 -13.68 -8.95
N VAL A 38 -2.82 -13.87 -7.65
CA VAL A 38 -1.46 -13.85 -7.12
C VAL A 38 -0.86 -15.23 -7.33
N MET A 39 0.02 -15.34 -8.33
CA MET A 39 0.58 -16.60 -8.77
C MET A 39 1.92 -16.95 -8.11
N LEU A 40 2.42 -16.08 -7.27
CA LEU A 40 3.71 -16.28 -6.60
C LEU A 40 3.53 -17.19 -5.38
N ASP A 41 4.40 -18.20 -5.27
CA ASP A 41 4.41 -19.14 -4.15
C ASP A 41 5.73 -18.96 -3.39
N ASP A 42 5.64 -18.44 -2.16
CA ASP A 42 6.78 -18.20 -1.30
C ASP A 42 6.34 -18.44 0.14
N VAL A 43 7.19 -19.11 0.93
CA VAL A 43 6.87 -19.42 2.34
C VAL A 43 6.69 -18.16 3.19
N ARG A 44 7.25 -17.04 2.74
CA ARG A 44 7.14 -15.76 3.43
C ARG A 44 5.91 -14.95 2.99
N LEU A 45 5.11 -15.48 2.06
CA LEU A 45 3.94 -14.80 1.51
C LEU A 45 2.66 -15.48 1.98
N THR A 46 1.77 -14.69 2.56
CA THR A 46 0.38 -15.08 2.81
C THR A 46 -0.52 -14.19 1.95
N VAL A 47 -1.52 -14.77 1.31
CA VAL A 47 -2.44 -14.04 0.43
C VAL A 47 -3.85 -14.19 0.95
N GLN A 48 -4.56 -13.07 1.15
CA GLN A 48 -5.93 -13.04 1.65
C GLN A 48 -6.75 -12.04 0.85
N HIS A 49 -8.07 -12.22 0.87
CA HIS A 49 -8.99 -11.26 0.25
C HIS A 49 -9.09 -9.99 1.09
N LEU A 50 -9.01 -8.83 0.44
CA LEU A 50 -9.19 -7.52 1.08
C LEU A 50 -10.67 -7.14 1.06
N PRO A 51 -11.34 -7.13 2.21
CA PRO A 51 -12.77 -6.79 2.27
C PRO A 51 -12.98 -5.28 2.30
N VAL A 52 -12.78 -4.60 1.17
CA VAL A 52 -12.77 -3.13 1.09
C VAL A 52 -14.07 -2.48 1.56
N GLU A 53 -15.19 -3.21 1.51
CA GLU A 53 -16.49 -2.69 1.93
C GLU A 53 -16.74 -2.83 3.44
N ASP A 54 -15.86 -3.54 4.13
CA ASP A 54 -15.94 -3.77 5.56
C ASP A 54 -14.70 -3.20 6.26
N SER A 55 -14.75 -1.91 6.56
CA SER A 55 -13.58 -1.21 7.13
C SER A 55 -13.20 -1.74 8.52
N GLU A 56 -14.18 -2.25 9.28
CA GLU A 56 -13.88 -2.86 10.59
C GLU A 56 -13.07 -4.16 10.42
N ARG A 57 -13.42 -4.97 9.43
CA ARG A 57 -12.67 -6.18 9.13
C ARG A 57 -11.25 -5.85 8.65
N VAL A 58 -11.13 -4.83 7.81
CA VAL A 58 -9.79 -4.35 7.36
C VAL A 58 -8.96 -3.92 8.56
N ARG A 59 -9.56 -3.17 9.49
CA ARG A 59 -8.87 -2.78 10.72
C ARG A 59 -8.36 -3.99 11.50
N GLU A 60 -9.21 -5.00 11.69
CA GLU A 60 -8.81 -6.23 12.39
C GLU A 60 -7.64 -6.92 11.70
N MET A 61 -7.65 -6.97 10.35
CA MET A 61 -6.60 -7.62 9.58
C MET A 61 -5.27 -6.87 9.62
N LEU A 62 -5.30 -5.57 9.95
CA LEU A 62 -4.10 -4.73 10.03
C LEU A 62 -3.53 -4.63 11.46
N GLU A 63 -4.22 -5.15 12.46
CA GLU A 63 -3.71 -5.12 13.83
C GLU A 63 -2.39 -5.89 13.93
N GLY A 64 -1.42 -5.31 14.62
CA GLY A 64 -0.11 -5.91 14.84
C GLY A 64 0.94 -5.57 13.80
N TYR A 65 0.56 -4.92 12.71
CA TYR A 65 1.54 -4.50 11.70
C TYR A 65 2.05 -3.09 12.00
N HIS A 66 3.36 -2.93 11.91
CA HIS A 66 3.99 -1.61 12.03
C HIS A 66 3.86 -0.81 10.74
N ASP A 67 4.07 -1.47 9.59
CA ASP A 67 4.03 -0.85 8.27
C ASP A 67 2.95 -1.48 7.41
N ALA A 68 2.27 -0.65 6.63
CA ALA A 68 1.35 -1.09 5.57
C ALA A 68 1.73 -0.41 4.26
N VAL A 69 1.82 -1.18 3.20
CA VAL A 69 2.08 -0.69 1.85
C VAL A 69 0.78 -0.79 1.05
N LEU A 70 0.37 0.31 0.45
CA LEU A 70 -0.86 0.39 -0.32
C LEU A 70 -0.53 0.65 -1.79
N THR A 71 -1.02 -0.24 -2.65
CA THR A 71 -0.91 -0.07 -4.11
C THR A 71 -2.31 -0.02 -4.68
N TYR A 72 -2.62 1.00 -5.44
CA TYR A 72 -3.94 1.16 -6.02
C TYR A 72 -3.85 1.21 -7.54
N ASN A 73 -4.86 0.61 -8.18
CA ASN A 73 -5.01 0.77 -9.61
C ASN A 73 -5.67 2.11 -9.86
N ASP A 74 -4.96 2.97 -10.55
CA ASP A 74 -5.32 4.36 -10.74
C ASP A 74 -5.61 4.57 -12.22
N ASP A 75 -6.71 4.00 -12.70
CA ASP A 75 -7.15 4.19 -14.07
C ASP A 75 -7.94 5.50 -14.15
N LEU A 76 -7.24 6.57 -14.51
CA LEU A 76 -7.80 7.89 -14.59
C LEU A 76 -8.78 8.07 -15.77
N GLN A 77 -8.87 7.08 -16.67
CA GLN A 77 -9.80 7.14 -17.79
C GLN A 77 -11.21 6.74 -17.38
N ASP A 78 -11.36 6.03 -16.25
CA ASP A 78 -12.65 5.63 -15.72
C ASP A 78 -12.93 6.39 -14.43
N VAL A 79 -13.73 7.44 -14.53
CA VAL A 79 -14.08 8.31 -13.40
C VAL A 79 -14.75 7.52 -12.28
N TYR A 80 -15.63 6.58 -12.62
CA TYR A 80 -16.33 5.77 -11.62
C TYR A 80 -15.37 4.88 -10.84
N THR A 81 -14.49 4.18 -11.54
CA THR A 81 -13.46 3.34 -10.90
C THR A 81 -12.53 4.18 -10.05
N ASN A 82 -12.16 5.36 -10.55
CA ASN A 82 -11.30 6.28 -9.81
C ASN A 82 -11.95 6.76 -8.51
N ASP A 83 -13.25 7.11 -8.56
CA ASP A 83 -14.00 7.51 -7.35
C ASP A 83 -14.04 6.39 -6.32
N LEU A 84 -14.28 5.15 -6.75
CA LEU A 84 -14.28 4.00 -5.86
C LEU A 84 -12.88 3.75 -5.28
N THR A 85 -11.84 3.88 -6.09
CA THR A 85 -10.46 3.75 -5.62
C THR A 85 -10.15 4.78 -4.55
N HIS A 86 -10.57 6.03 -4.75
CA HIS A 86 -10.38 7.09 -3.77
C HIS A 86 -11.12 6.82 -2.48
N LYS A 87 -12.35 6.34 -2.57
CA LYS A 87 -13.14 5.97 -1.38
C LYS A 87 -12.47 4.86 -0.59
N TYR A 88 -12.05 3.79 -1.27
CA TYR A 88 -11.43 2.66 -0.61
C TYR A 88 -10.07 3.04 -0.03
N PHE A 89 -9.33 3.92 -0.69
CA PHE A 89 -8.07 4.44 -0.15
C PHE A 89 -8.32 5.14 1.19
N THR A 90 -9.29 6.04 1.24
CA THR A 90 -9.63 6.79 2.45
C THR A 90 -10.02 5.84 3.57
N ASP A 91 -10.91 4.89 3.28
CA ASP A 91 -11.37 3.92 4.27
C ASP A 91 -10.23 3.04 4.78
N THR A 92 -9.33 2.62 3.89
CA THR A 92 -8.18 1.77 4.24
C THR A 92 -7.18 2.51 5.12
N VAL A 93 -6.87 3.76 4.80
CA VAL A 93 -5.94 4.56 5.62
C VAL A 93 -6.54 4.79 7.01
N ASN A 94 -7.83 5.09 7.10
CA ASN A 94 -8.49 5.24 8.39
C ASN A 94 -8.47 3.93 9.18
N ALA A 95 -8.70 2.79 8.54
CA ALA A 95 -8.62 1.49 9.19
C ALA A 95 -7.21 1.22 9.71
N ALA A 96 -6.18 1.55 8.94
CA ALA A 96 -4.78 1.39 9.36
C ALA A 96 -4.47 2.24 10.60
N ARG A 97 -4.92 3.49 10.61
CA ARG A 97 -4.75 4.36 11.79
C ARG A 97 -5.41 3.75 13.03
N ARG A 98 -6.64 3.29 12.90
CA ARG A 98 -7.39 2.69 14.01
C ARG A 98 -6.79 1.37 14.46
N ALA A 99 -6.12 0.65 13.56
CA ALA A 99 -5.43 -0.59 13.89
C ALA A 99 -4.10 -0.38 14.61
N GLY A 100 -3.61 0.85 14.65
CA GLY A 100 -2.32 1.16 15.29
C GLY A 100 -1.12 1.02 14.37
N VAL A 101 -1.33 0.97 13.06
CA VAL A 101 -0.23 0.98 12.08
C VAL A 101 0.53 2.31 12.21
N ALA A 102 1.84 2.23 12.37
CA ALA A 102 2.66 3.41 12.61
C ALA A 102 3.02 4.13 11.31
N ARG A 103 3.09 3.39 10.20
CA ARG A 103 3.56 3.96 8.94
C ARG A 103 2.80 3.36 7.75
N VAL A 104 2.44 4.23 6.82
CA VAL A 104 1.80 3.86 5.57
C VAL A 104 2.67 4.29 4.40
N ILE A 105 2.93 3.39 3.47
CA ILE A 105 3.66 3.66 2.24
C ILE A 105 2.67 3.48 1.09
N VAL A 106 2.41 4.54 0.35
CA VAL A 106 1.45 4.52 -0.76
C VAL A 106 2.18 4.60 -2.09
N VAL A 107 1.89 3.66 -2.98
CA VAL A 107 2.46 3.63 -4.33
C VAL A 107 1.34 3.93 -5.32
N GLY A 108 1.49 4.97 -6.09
CA GLY A 108 0.46 5.40 -7.04
C GLY A 108 1.04 6.15 -8.22
N SER A 109 0.18 6.45 -9.20
CA SER A 109 0.61 7.15 -10.40
C SER A 109 0.98 8.61 -10.09
N PRO A 110 1.83 9.24 -10.95
CA PRO A 110 2.13 10.66 -10.78
C PRO A 110 0.88 11.54 -10.82
N GLU A 111 -0.12 11.15 -11.58
CA GLU A 111 -1.37 11.91 -11.72
C GLU A 111 -2.20 11.89 -10.45
N SER A 112 -2.07 10.84 -9.63
CA SER A 112 -2.81 10.70 -8.38
C SER A 112 -2.09 11.29 -7.17
N GLU A 113 -0.85 11.73 -7.34
CA GLU A 113 0.00 12.20 -6.24
C GLU A 113 -0.67 13.28 -5.41
N ALA A 114 -1.26 14.28 -6.07
CA ALA A 114 -1.90 15.41 -5.37
C ALA A 114 -3.03 14.93 -4.48
N PHE A 115 -3.84 13.97 -4.94
CA PHE A 115 -4.94 13.42 -4.17
C PHE A 115 -4.42 12.64 -2.95
N PHE A 116 -3.56 11.66 -3.19
CA PHE A 116 -3.11 10.77 -2.10
C PHE A 116 -2.27 11.52 -1.08
N ALA A 117 -1.28 12.28 -1.52
CA ALA A 117 -0.43 13.05 -0.60
C ALA A 117 -1.23 14.12 0.13
N GLY A 118 -2.16 14.79 -0.56
CA GLY A 118 -3.02 15.79 0.06
C GLY A 118 -3.89 15.19 1.16
N HIS A 119 -4.38 13.96 0.94
CA HIS A 119 -5.17 13.26 1.94
C HIS A 119 -4.31 12.84 3.14
N LEU A 120 -3.12 12.29 2.88
CA LEU A 120 -2.21 11.83 3.93
C LEU A 120 -1.72 12.96 4.83
N ARG A 121 -1.55 14.16 4.27
CA ARG A 121 -1.10 15.34 5.05
C ARG A 121 -2.07 15.75 6.15
N ARG A 122 -3.30 15.24 6.12
CA ARG A 122 -4.31 15.53 7.16
C ARG A 122 -4.08 14.72 8.43
N PHE A 123 -3.23 13.68 8.38
CA PHE A 123 -2.99 12.81 9.52
C PHE A 123 -1.71 13.19 10.24
N ASP A 124 -1.81 13.49 11.54
CA ASP A 124 -0.67 13.83 12.39
C ASP A 124 -0.12 12.61 13.11
N ASP A 125 -0.93 11.58 13.27
CA ASP A 125 -0.66 10.43 14.14
C ASP A 125 -0.11 9.22 13.40
N ILE A 126 0.19 9.36 12.12
CA ILE A 126 0.75 8.29 11.31
C ILE A 126 1.81 8.84 10.37
N ASP A 127 2.93 8.16 10.28
CA ASP A 127 3.96 8.49 9.29
C ASP A 127 3.54 7.96 7.91
N TRP A 128 3.92 8.68 6.87
CA TRP A 128 3.58 8.26 5.53
C TRP A 128 4.62 8.69 4.50
N VAL A 129 4.67 7.90 3.42
CA VAL A 129 5.45 8.21 2.22
C VAL A 129 4.58 7.92 1.02
N PHE A 130 4.59 8.80 0.03
CA PHE A 130 4.00 8.53 -1.27
C PHE A 130 5.12 8.28 -2.29
N ILE A 131 5.04 7.18 -3.01
CA ILE A 131 6.01 6.80 -4.04
C ILE A 131 5.30 6.77 -5.38
N SER A 132 5.76 7.62 -6.31
CA SER A 132 5.25 7.64 -7.67
C SER A 132 5.73 6.42 -8.46
N THR A 133 4.87 5.91 -9.34
CA THR A 133 5.22 4.79 -10.22
C THR A 133 6.17 5.19 -11.35
N GLU A 134 6.78 6.37 -11.29
CA GLU A 134 7.91 6.73 -12.12
C GLU A 134 9.20 6.14 -11.53
N GLY A 135 10.19 5.82 -12.38
CA GLY A 135 11.47 5.31 -11.93
C GLY A 135 11.37 3.93 -11.26
N ASP A 136 12.29 3.67 -10.35
CA ASP A 136 12.36 2.39 -9.64
C ASP A 136 11.47 2.39 -8.38
N TYR A 137 10.17 2.43 -8.58
CA TYR A 137 9.23 2.42 -7.46
C TYR A 137 9.28 1.11 -6.63
N PRO A 138 9.52 -0.09 -7.21
CA PRO A 138 9.58 -1.30 -6.39
C PRO A 138 10.77 -1.28 -5.42
N GLY A 139 11.96 -0.92 -5.91
CA GLY A 139 13.15 -0.82 -5.08
C GLY A 139 13.01 0.26 -4.02
N ARG A 140 12.46 1.40 -4.38
CA ARG A 140 12.23 2.52 -3.45
C ARG A 140 11.25 2.14 -2.35
N THR A 141 10.20 1.40 -2.67
CA THR A 141 9.23 0.90 -1.69
C THR A 141 9.90 -0.04 -0.69
N ALA A 142 10.69 -0.99 -1.19
CA ALA A 142 11.42 -1.92 -0.31
C ALA A 142 12.40 -1.18 0.59
N ASP A 143 13.11 -0.19 0.06
CA ASP A 143 14.05 0.62 0.85
C ASP A 143 13.35 1.38 1.97
N GLU A 144 12.16 1.91 1.72
CA GLU A 144 11.41 2.63 2.76
C GLU A 144 10.94 1.70 3.88
N VAL A 145 10.66 0.45 3.59
CA VAL A 145 10.31 -0.52 4.63
C VAL A 145 11.54 -0.90 5.45
N VAL A 146 12.67 -1.15 4.79
CA VAL A 146 13.90 -1.61 5.44
C VAL A 146 14.60 -0.46 6.17
N THR A 147 14.68 0.71 5.54
CA THR A 147 15.35 1.88 6.09
C THR A 147 14.40 3.09 6.00
N PRO A 148 13.48 3.22 6.95
CA PRO A 148 12.47 4.28 6.89
C PRO A 148 13.06 5.68 6.96
N SER A 149 12.55 6.58 6.15
CA SER A 149 12.78 8.02 6.31
C SER A 149 11.97 8.51 7.52
N PHE A 150 12.41 9.61 8.14
CA PHE A 150 11.78 10.13 9.35
C PHE A 150 10.72 11.19 9.07
N HIS A 151 10.40 11.43 7.81
CA HIS A 151 9.52 12.53 7.40
C HIS A 151 8.37 12.02 6.56
N LYS A 152 7.29 12.80 6.57
CA LYS A 152 6.16 12.62 5.66
C LYS A 152 6.57 13.20 4.33
N GLU A 153 6.84 12.35 3.35
CA GLU A 153 7.47 12.76 2.10
C GLU A 153 6.77 12.17 0.88
N VAL A 154 6.99 12.86 -0.25
CA VAL A 154 6.64 12.38 -1.57
C VAL A 154 7.93 12.11 -2.33
N PHE A 155 8.09 10.88 -2.82
CA PHE A 155 9.18 10.50 -3.69
C PHE A 155 8.68 10.38 -5.13
N SER A 156 9.29 11.16 -6.01
CA SER A 156 8.98 11.14 -7.44
C SER A 156 10.28 11.40 -8.21
N GLU A 157 10.59 10.49 -9.13
CA GLU A 157 11.74 10.65 -10.02
C GLU A 157 11.25 11.28 -11.33
N ARG A 158 11.56 12.53 -11.52
CA ARG A 158 11.18 13.25 -12.73
C ARG A 158 12.41 13.74 -13.46
#